data_7e60ed173cc9befe147daeabbcd2f836
#
_entry.id   7e60ed173cc9befe147daeabbcd2f836
#
_cell.length_a   1.000
_cell.length_b   1.000
_cell.length_c   1.000
_cell.angle_alpha   90.00
_cell.angle_beta   90.00
_cell.angle_gamma   90.00
#
_symmetry.space_group_name_H-M   'P 1'
#
loop_
_entity.id
_entity.type
_entity.pdbx_description
1 polymer ?
#
loop_
_entity_poly.entity_id
_entity_poly.type
_entity_poly.pdbx_seq_one_letter_code
_entity_poly.pdbx_strand_id
1 'polypeptide(L)' 'MSGFDNILAKINADSIAAGEQKIASAEAKAALIRDEGEEKASILFDARIKRAKYDAD' A
#
# COMPACT_ATOMS: atom_id res chain seq x y z
N MET A 1 28.47 3.17 -32.10
CA MET A 1 27.85 3.30 -30.79
C MET A 1 28.73 4.10 -29.92
N SER A 2 28.17 5.07 -29.35
CA SER A 2 28.93 6.03 -28.57
C SER A 2 28.63 5.87 -27.10
N GLY A 3 29.46 6.45 -26.26
CA GLY A 3 29.20 6.54 -24.85
C GLY A 3 27.93 7.30 -24.55
N PHE A 4 27.51 8.18 -25.47
CA PHE A 4 26.28 8.93 -25.33
C PHE A 4 25.06 7.99 -25.32
N ASP A 5 25.03 7.01 -26.20
CA ASP A 5 23.95 6.03 -26.27
C ASP A 5 23.90 5.20 -24.98
N ASN A 6 25.06 4.84 -24.45
CA ASN A 6 25.15 4.08 -23.20
C ASN A 6 24.65 4.89 -22.01
N ILE A 7 24.94 6.19 -21.99
CA ILE A 7 24.49 7.09 -20.94
C ILE A 7 22.96 7.22 -20.99
N LEU A 8 22.40 7.41 -22.18
CA LEU A 8 20.95 7.51 -22.33
C LEU A 8 20.25 6.23 -21.91
N ALA A 9 20.81 5.08 -22.29
CA ALA A 9 20.23 3.79 -21.90
C ALA A 9 20.23 3.62 -20.38
N LYS A 10 21.33 4.03 -19.74
CA LYS A 10 21.42 3.94 -18.29
C LYS A 10 20.44 4.87 -17.60
N ILE A 11 20.32 6.10 -18.06
CA ILE A 11 19.37 7.07 -17.50
C ILE A 11 17.95 6.53 -17.62
N ASN A 12 17.62 5.98 -18.78
CA ASN A 12 16.30 5.41 -19.01
C ASN A 12 16.02 4.22 -18.07
N ALA A 13 16.97 3.31 -17.94
CA ALA A 13 16.86 2.17 -17.05
C ALA A 13 16.70 2.60 -15.59
N ASP A 14 17.48 3.59 -15.16
CA ASP A 14 17.41 4.10 -13.80
C ASP A 14 16.07 4.77 -13.54
N SER A 15 15.51 5.47 -14.51
CA SER A 15 14.21 6.12 -14.40
C SER A 15 13.09 5.10 -14.27
N ILE A 16 13.16 4.03 -15.05
CA ILE A 16 12.17 2.94 -14.97
C ILE A 16 12.23 2.27 -13.61
N ALA A 17 13.44 1.95 -13.15
CA ALA A 17 13.62 1.32 -11.84
C ALA A 17 13.10 2.20 -10.70
N ALA A 18 13.36 3.50 -10.77
CA ALA A 18 12.87 4.45 -9.76
C ALA A 18 11.34 4.51 -9.77
N GLY A 19 10.73 4.50 -10.97
CA GLY A 19 9.28 4.48 -11.10
C GLY A 19 8.66 3.22 -10.52
N GLU A 20 9.25 2.07 -10.83
CA GLU A 20 8.78 0.78 -10.30
C GLU A 20 8.87 0.74 -8.77
N GLN A 21 9.93 1.29 -8.22
CA GLN A 21 10.11 1.34 -6.78
C GLN A 21 9.06 2.25 -6.12
N LYS A 22 8.73 3.36 -6.74
CA LYS A 22 7.67 4.25 -6.23
C LYS A 22 6.32 3.56 -6.23
N ILE A 23 6.01 2.84 -7.29
CA ILE A 23 4.76 2.09 -7.40
C ILE A 23 4.70 1.01 -6.32
N ALA A 24 5.76 0.24 -6.16
CA ALA A 24 5.81 -0.81 -5.14
C ALA A 24 5.63 -0.23 -3.74
N SER A 25 6.27 0.90 -3.46
CA SER A 25 6.13 1.59 -2.17
C SER A 25 4.70 2.07 -1.95
N ALA A 26 4.08 2.63 -2.98
CA ALA A 26 2.69 3.10 -2.90
C ALA A 26 1.72 1.93 -2.68
N GLU A 27 1.95 0.81 -3.36
CA GLU A 27 1.12 -0.38 -3.19
C GLU A 27 1.24 -0.95 -1.78
N ALA A 28 2.46 -0.96 -1.24
CA ALA A 28 2.69 -1.43 0.13
C ALA A 28 1.97 -0.55 1.15
N LYS A 29 2.01 0.77 0.95
CA LYS A 29 1.31 1.71 1.84
C LYS A 29 -0.21 1.54 1.73
N ALA A 30 -0.71 1.35 0.52
CA ALA A 30 -2.14 1.15 0.30
C ALA A 30 -2.62 -0.14 0.99
N ALA A 31 -1.83 -1.22 0.89
CA ALA A 31 -2.15 -2.47 1.56
C ALA A 31 -2.18 -2.31 3.07
N LEU A 32 -1.23 -1.58 3.63
CA LEU A 32 -1.17 -1.33 5.06
C LEU A 32 -2.39 -0.53 5.53
N ILE A 33 -2.76 0.52 4.79
CA ILE A 33 -3.93 1.33 5.12
C ILE A 33 -5.19 0.48 5.08
N ARG A 34 -5.31 -0.40 4.09
CA ARG A 34 -6.45 -1.31 3.96
C ARG A 34 -6.53 -2.26 5.14
N ASP A 35 -5.40 -2.86 5.50
CA ASP A 35 -5.34 -3.82 6.61
C ASP A 35 -5.70 -3.14 7.93
N GLU A 36 -5.19 -1.95 8.17
CA GLU A 36 -5.53 -1.17 9.35
C GLU A 36 -7.00 -0.81 9.39
N GLY A 37 -7.55 -0.45 8.24
CA GLY A 37 -8.98 -0.14 8.12
C GLY A 37 -9.85 -1.35 8.41
N GLU A 38 -9.48 -2.50 7.89
CA GLU A 38 -10.19 -3.75 8.14
C GLU A 38 -10.14 -4.14 9.61
N GLU A 39 -8.98 -3.97 10.24
CA GLU A 39 -8.84 -4.25 11.66
C GLU A 39 -9.72 -3.34 12.50
N LYS A 40 -9.72 -2.04 12.21
CA LYS A 40 -10.55 -1.09 12.92
C LYS A 40 -12.03 -1.38 12.74
N ALA A 41 -12.43 -1.73 11.52
CA ALA A 41 -13.82 -2.09 11.24
C ALA A 41 -14.23 -3.34 12.01
N SER A 42 -13.35 -4.32 12.10
CA SER A 42 -13.61 -5.54 12.86
C SER A 42 -13.80 -5.26 14.35
N ILE A 43 -12.94 -4.43 14.91
CA ILE A 43 -13.02 -4.04 16.31
C ILE A 43 -14.35 -3.32 16.59
N LEU A 44 -14.73 -2.39 15.71
CA LEU A 44 -16.00 -1.67 15.88
C LEU A 44 -17.20 -2.59 15.74
N PHE A 45 -17.15 -3.51 14.79
CA PHE A 45 -18.23 -4.47 14.59
C PHE A 45 -18.40 -5.34 15.84
N ASP A 46 -17.29 -5.87 16.36
CA ASP A 46 -17.32 -6.72 17.54
C ASP A 46 -17.86 -5.95 18.75
N ALA A 47 -17.47 -4.69 18.91
CA ALA A 47 -17.96 -3.86 20.00
C ALA A 47 -19.47 -3.64 19.91
N ARG A 48 -19.98 -3.42 18.68
CA ARG A 48 -21.42 -3.25 18.46
C ARG A 48 -22.20 -4.52 18.75
N ILE A 49 -21.64 -5.66 18.37
CA ILE A 49 -22.29 -6.97 18.66
C ILE A 49 -22.37 -7.20 20.16
N LYS A 50 -21.27 -6.95 20.87
CA LYS A 50 -21.24 -7.12 22.33
C LYS A 50 -22.24 -6.19 23.02
N ARG A 51 -22.30 -4.95 22.58
CA ARG A 51 -23.25 -3.97 23.13
C ARG A 51 -24.69 -4.39 22.90
N ALA A 52 -24.98 -4.84 21.68
CA ALA A 52 -26.33 -5.31 21.33
C ALA A 52 -26.76 -6.48 22.20
N LYS A 53 -25.84 -7.43 22.44
CA LYS A 53 -26.14 -8.57 23.32
C LYS A 53 -26.37 -8.13 24.76
N TYR A 54 -25.57 -7.21 25.23
CA TYR A 54 -25.70 -6.68 26.58
C TYR A 54 -27.03 -5.95 26.77
N ASP A 55 -27.39 -5.11 25.81
CA ASP A 55 -28.63 -4.32 25.88
C ASP A 55 -29.88 -5.19 25.70
N ALA A 56 -29.76 -6.35 25.06
CA ALA A 56 -30.86 -7.26 24.84
C ALA A 56 -31.26 -8.04 26.12
N ASP A 57 -30.31 -8.17 27.02
CA ASP A 57 -30.54 -8.84 28.31
C ASP A 57 -31.25 -7.88 29.28
#